data_9ad767d4644dc99e5dc64e0fbc600a78
#
_entry.id   9ad767d4644dc99e5dc64e0fbc600a78
#
_cell.length_a   1.000
_cell.length_b   1.000
_cell.length_c   1.000
_cell.angle_alpha   90.00
_cell.angle_beta   90.00
_cell.angle_gamma   90.00
#
_symmetry.space_group_name_H-M   'P 1'
#
loop_
_entity.id
_entity.type
_entity.pdbx_description
1 polymer ?
#
loop_
_entity_poly.entity_id
_entity_poly.type
_entity_poly.pdbx_seq_one_letter_code
_entity_poly.pdbx_strand_id
1 'polypeptide(L)'
;MRILAVDAGTGTQDILLFDSSLPPESSLKLIMPSATQIAARRIRQATGEGRAVVLTGVTTGGGPCHRALDEHLKAGLKAYATPDAARTFDDDLDVVQGMGVIVVSEDEAKHLGDARQIEMADLDLDAIRRALAAFEVNSDFDGLALACLDHGAAPAGYSDRLFRFEHLRRVVEKENDLMAFAYLPEDVPPYLTRARALLKSAGSDAPAVFLDTAPAAALGALQDPLVAAAERQAVLNLGNSHTLAFHLRGTYVYSLFEHHTGLLSREDVESLTERLVAGTLTQEEVFAGNGHGVYYATPAPGGDDPFVAVTGPQRGKLAGSRLRPHFAVPHGDMMLSGCFGLLRAFAAKYPSAGGEIEAALGGKSAAAE
;
A
#
# COMPACT_ATOMS: atom_id res chain seq x y z
N MET A 1 18.43 -6.77 15.80
CA MET A 1 17.88 -7.10 14.45
C MET A 1 17.48 -5.85 13.73
N ARG A 2 17.79 -5.76 12.43
CA ARG A 2 17.43 -4.59 11.61
C ARG A 2 16.47 -5.00 10.49
N ILE A 3 15.34 -4.32 10.36
CA ILE A 3 14.33 -4.59 9.33
C ILE A 3 14.15 -3.34 8.49
N LEU A 4 14.27 -3.48 7.17
CA LEU A 4 13.89 -2.43 6.24
C LEU A 4 12.40 -2.59 5.88
N ALA A 5 11.56 -1.70 6.37
CA ALA A 5 10.14 -1.68 6.04
C ALA A 5 9.86 -0.55 5.04
N VAL A 6 9.16 -0.86 3.94
CA VAL A 6 8.82 0.12 2.88
C VAL A 6 7.36 -0.03 2.48
N ASP A 7 6.58 1.02 2.64
CA ASP A 7 5.21 1.12 2.13
C ASP A 7 5.19 1.99 0.86
N ALA A 8 5.00 1.35 -0.30
CA ALA A 8 4.99 1.97 -1.62
C ALA A 8 3.60 2.51 -1.97
N GLY A 9 3.30 3.71 -1.50
CA GLY A 9 2.04 4.41 -1.74
C GLY A 9 1.96 5.12 -3.11
N THR A 10 0.83 5.79 -3.37
CA THR A 10 0.64 6.58 -4.61
C THR A 10 1.31 7.97 -4.53
N GLY A 11 1.36 8.59 -3.36
CA GLY A 11 1.95 9.92 -3.17
C GLY A 11 3.38 9.85 -2.68
N THR A 12 3.59 9.05 -1.66
CA THR A 12 4.88 8.83 -0.99
C THR A 12 5.22 7.35 -0.97
N GLN A 13 6.51 7.06 -0.80
CA GLN A 13 7.00 5.82 -0.25
C GLN A 13 7.53 6.13 1.15
N ASP A 14 7.02 5.37 2.11
CA ASP A 14 7.34 5.57 3.52
C ASP A 14 8.33 4.46 3.91
N ILE A 15 9.52 4.85 4.37
CA ILE A 15 10.66 3.97 4.56
C ILE A 15 11.09 4.04 6.01
N LEU A 16 11.21 2.89 6.66
CA LEU A 16 11.66 2.73 8.03
C LEU A 16 12.79 1.70 8.07
N LEU A 17 13.98 2.12 8.47
CA LEU A 17 15.03 1.18 8.87
C LEU A 17 14.96 1.03 10.38
N PHE A 18 14.21 0.01 10.80
CA PHE A 18 14.02 -0.35 12.20
C PHE A 18 15.24 -1.05 12.76
N ASP A 19 15.59 -0.76 14.02
CA ASP A 19 16.62 -1.45 14.78
C ASP A 19 16.05 -1.84 16.15
N SER A 20 15.92 -3.13 16.42
CA SER A 20 15.35 -3.68 17.65
C SER A 20 16.14 -3.34 18.92
N SER A 21 17.39 -2.88 18.78
CA SER A 21 18.22 -2.42 19.90
C SER A 21 17.91 -0.99 20.36
N LEU A 22 17.07 -0.26 19.60
CA LEU A 22 16.70 1.13 19.83
C LEU A 22 15.20 1.27 20.10
N PRO A 23 14.75 2.33 20.80
CA PRO A 23 13.33 2.67 20.81
C PRO A 23 12.81 2.87 19.39
N PRO A 24 11.58 2.43 19.05
CA PRO A 24 11.03 2.56 17.70
C PRO A 24 11.02 3.98 17.14
N GLU A 25 10.85 4.98 18.02
CA GLU A 25 10.89 6.40 17.69
C GLU A 25 12.27 6.84 17.15
N SER A 26 13.33 6.15 17.56
CA SER A 26 14.72 6.41 17.16
C SER A 26 15.13 5.72 15.86
N SER A 27 14.25 4.92 15.27
CA SER A 27 14.51 4.28 13.98
C SER A 27 14.71 5.31 12.87
N LEU A 28 15.48 4.97 11.84
CA LEU A 28 15.75 5.85 10.72
C LEU A 28 14.55 5.88 9.76
N LYS A 29 14.12 7.08 9.40
CA LYS A 29 12.86 7.33 8.69
C LYS A 29 13.09 8.20 7.47
N LEU A 30 12.54 7.78 6.31
CA LEU A 30 12.53 8.58 5.08
C LEU A 30 11.10 8.59 4.51
N ILE A 31 10.55 9.79 4.28
CA ILE A 31 9.30 9.97 3.54
C ILE A 31 9.65 10.61 2.21
N MET A 32 9.56 9.82 1.14
CA MET A 32 10.06 10.21 -0.17
C MET A 32 8.93 10.18 -1.22
N PRO A 33 9.06 10.91 -2.35
CA PRO A 33 8.12 10.74 -3.46
C PRO A 33 8.05 9.28 -3.89
N SER A 34 6.84 8.77 -4.14
CA SER A 34 6.65 7.41 -4.61
C SER A 34 7.24 7.19 -6.02
N ALA A 35 7.47 5.93 -6.37
CA ALA A 35 7.97 5.55 -7.69
C ALA A 35 7.10 6.10 -8.82
N THR A 36 5.77 5.99 -8.71
CA THR A 36 4.84 6.53 -9.70
C THR A 36 4.90 8.05 -9.83
N GLN A 37 5.19 8.80 -8.75
CA GLN A 37 5.44 10.25 -8.80
C GLN A 37 6.76 10.57 -9.51
N ILE A 38 7.80 9.77 -9.26
CA ILE A 38 9.10 9.92 -9.91
C ILE A 38 8.97 9.64 -11.41
N ALA A 39 8.31 8.53 -11.79
CA ALA A 39 8.06 8.19 -13.19
C ALA A 39 7.23 9.28 -13.89
N ALA A 40 6.15 9.76 -13.27
CA ALA A 40 5.33 10.85 -13.79
C ALA A 40 6.14 12.12 -14.08
N ARG A 41 7.03 12.51 -13.17
CA ARG A 41 7.92 13.67 -13.34
C ARG A 41 8.87 13.47 -14.50
N ARG A 42 9.48 12.28 -14.65
CA ARG A 42 10.40 11.95 -15.74
C ARG A 42 9.67 11.94 -17.09
N ILE A 43 8.45 11.40 -17.16
CA ILE A 43 7.61 11.42 -18.37
C ILE A 43 7.28 12.87 -18.76
N ARG A 44 6.81 13.71 -17.82
CA ARG A 44 6.51 15.12 -18.10
C ARG A 44 7.73 15.91 -18.53
N GLN A 45 8.90 15.62 -17.97
CA GLN A 45 10.15 16.23 -18.41
C GLN A 45 10.43 15.88 -19.89
N ALA A 46 10.33 14.61 -20.26
CA ALA A 46 10.51 14.15 -21.64
C ALA A 46 9.48 14.80 -22.59
N THR A 47 8.24 14.97 -22.12
CA THR A 47 7.17 15.67 -22.86
C THR A 47 7.57 17.12 -23.13
N GLY A 48 8.05 17.84 -22.13
CA GLY A 48 8.53 19.23 -22.27
C GLY A 48 9.75 19.38 -23.18
N GLU A 49 10.57 18.33 -23.28
CA GLU A 49 11.74 18.25 -24.17
C GLU A 49 11.35 17.80 -25.60
N GLY A 50 10.09 17.45 -25.86
CA GLY A 50 9.65 16.90 -27.15
C GLY A 50 10.21 15.52 -27.48
N ARG A 51 10.64 14.74 -26.47
CA ARG A 51 11.29 13.44 -26.63
C ARG A 51 10.33 12.30 -26.38
N ALA A 52 10.45 11.23 -27.14
CA ALA A 52 9.80 9.95 -26.84
C ALA A 52 10.28 9.39 -25.49
N VAL A 53 9.46 8.51 -24.89
CA VAL A 53 9.82 7.76 -23.67
C VAL A 53 9.91 6.27 -23.95
N VAL A 54 10.79 5.57 -23.22
CA VAL A 54 10.86 4.10 -23.17
C VAL A 54 10.74 3.70 -21.70
N LEU A 55 9.69 2.97 -21.37
CA LEU A 55 9.41 2.45 -20.04
C LEU A 55 9.91 1.00 -19.97
N THR A 56 10.81 0.72 -19.06
CA THR A 56 11.39 -0.62 -18.82
C THR A 56 11.23 -1.02 -17.37
N GLY A 57 11.64 -2.21 -16.99
CA GLY A 57 11.56 -2.69 -15.61
C GLY A 57 10.30 -3.50 -15.34
N VAL A 58 9.62 -3.25 -14.21
CA VAL A 58 8.50 -4.08 -13.75
C VAL A 58 7.21 -3.29 -13.57
N THR A 59 6.10 -3.98 -13.36
CA THR A 59 4.82 -3.38 -13.00
C THR A 59 4.94 -2.58 -11.70
N THR A 60 4.41 -1.36 -11.71
CA THR A 60 4.38 -0.44 -10.56
C THR A 60 2.97 0.10 -10.31
N GLY A 61 2.81 0.95 -9.30
CA GLY A 61 1.57 1.71 -9.15
C GLY A 61 1.34 2.68 -10.31
N GLY A 62 0.15 2.63 -10.93
CA GLY A 62 -0.26 3.51 -12.02
C GLY A 62 -0.47 4.97 -11.57
N GLY A 63 -1.72 5.41 -11.47
CA GLY A 63 -2.10 6.73 -10.95
C GLY A 63 -1.37 7.93 -11.59
N PRO A 64 -0.42 8.57 -10.91
CA PRO A 64 0.31 9.74 -11.43
C PRO A 64 1.05 9.48 -12.73
N CYS A 65 1.74 8.33 -12.89
CA CYS A 65 2.48 8.03 -14.11
C CYS A 65 1.54 7.74 -15.30
N HIS A 66 0.38 7.13 -15.05
CA HIS A 66 -0.66 6.93 -16.07
C HIS A 66 -1.13 8.28 -16.64
N ARG A 67 -1.48 9.23 -15.75
CA ARG A 67 -1.88 10.58 -16.21
C ARG A 67 -0.77 11.29 -17.00
N ALA A 68 0.48 11.15 -16.56
CA ALA A 68 1.61 11.75 -17.27
C ALA A 68 1.84 11.11 -18.65
N LEU A 69 1.62 9.78 -18.76
CA LEU A 69 1.69 9.07 -20.04
C LEU A 69 0.58 9.50 -20.99
N ASP A 70 -0.63 9.65 -20.49
CA ASP A 70 -1.77 10.19 -21.22
C ASP A 70 -1.49 11.60 -21.78
N GLU A 71 -0.92 12.47 -20.94
CA GLU A 71 -0.51 13.84 -21.35
C GLU A 71 0.55 13.78 -22.45
N HIS A 72 1.50 12.85 -22.34
CA HIS A 72 2.58 12.64 -23.29
C HIS A 72 2.08 12.17 -24.68
N LEU A 73 1.17 11.17 -24.67
CA LEU A 73 0.55 10.65 -25.89
C LEU A 73 -0.35 11.70 -26.57
N LYS A 74 -1.11 12.47 -25.79
CA LYS A 74 -1.94 13.60 -26.28
C LYS A 74 -1.10 14.73 -26.89
N ALA A 75 0.14 14.89 -26.48
CA ALA A 75 1.11 15.80 -27.11
C ALA A 75 1.66 15.27 -28.44
N GLY A 76 1.22 14.11 -28.91
CA GLY A 76 1.65 13.49 -30.16
C GLY A 76 3.04 12.82 -30.09
N LEU A 77 3.57 12.60 -28.89
CA LEU A 77 4.87 11.98 -28.68
C LEU A 77 4.74 10.47 -28.54
N LYS A 78 5.78 9.73 -28.96
CA LYS A 78 5.80 8.27 -28.89
C LYS A 78 6.17 7.79 -27.50
N ALA A 79 5.44 6.78 -27.03
CA ALA A 79 5.76 6.05 -25.82
C ALA A 79 5.95 4.56 -26.15
N TYR A 80 7.06 4.02 -25.71
CA TYR A 80 7.41 2.62 -25.81
C TYR A 80 7.41 2.01 -24.40
N ALA A 81 7.05 0.74 -24.26
CA ALA A 81 7.12 0.03 -23.00
C ALA A 81 7.45 -1.45 -23.20
N THR A 82 8.27 -2.01 -22.31
CA THR A 82 8.42 -3.47 -22.23
C THR A 82 7.17 -4.10 -21.60
N PRO A 83 6.87 -5.39 -21.84
CA PRO A 83 5.62 -5.98 -21.39
C PRO A 83 5.34 -5.81 -19.89
N ASP A 84 6.35 -6.01 -19.04
CA ASP A 84 6.18 -5.88 -17.59
C ASP A 84 5.95 -4.43 -17.16
N ALA A 85 6.65 -3.46 -17.75
CA ALA A 85 6.44 -2.04 -17.50
C ALA A 85 5.07 -1.56 -18.03
N ALA A 86 4.62 -2.07 -19.18
CA ALA A 86 3.34 -1.75 -19.80
C ALA A 86 2.16 -2.13 -18.90
N ARG A 87 2.24 -3.24 -18.15
CA ARG A 87 1.23 -3.67 -17.18
C ARG A 87 1.01 -2.71 -16.02
N THR A 88 1.83 -1.69 -15.87
CA THR A 88 1.54 -0.57 -14.96
C THR A 88 0.27 0.19 -15.34
N PHE A 89 -0.12 0.16 -16.61
CA PHE A 89 -1.24 0.94 -17.14
C PHE A 89 -2.50 0.09 -17.33
N ASP A 90 -2.34 -1.18 -17.70
CA ASP A 90 -3.38 -2.20 -17.74
C ASP A 90 -2.72 -3.58 -17.80
N ASP A 91 -3.27 -4.59 -17.13
CA ASP A 91 -2.77 -5.96 -17.20
C ASP A 91 -2.95 -6.58 -18.59
N ASP A 92 -3.94 -6.11 -19.37
CA ASP A 92 -4.15 -6.46 -20.76
C ASP A 92 -3.31 -5.56 -21.70
N LEU A 93 -2.29 -6.15 -22.33
CA LEU A 93 -1.40 -5.42 -23.24
C LEU A 93 -2.10 -4.90 -24.50
N ASP A 94 -3.21 -5.50 -24.93
CA ASP A 94 -3.98 -5.00 -26.07
C ASP A 94 -4.67 -3.68 -25.70
N VAL A 95 -5.13 -3.54 -24.45
CA VAL A 95 -5.66 -2.28 -23.93
C VAL A 95 -4.56 -1.22 -23.91
N VAL A 96 -3.37 -1.56 -23.42
CA VAL A 96 -2.21 -0.62 -23.37
C VAL A 96 -1.81 -0.18 -24.79
N GLN A 97 -1.80 -1.08 -25.76
CA GLN A 97 -1.54 -0.74 -27.16
C GLN A 97 -2.67 0.15 -27.74
N GLY A 98 -3.92 -0.11 -27.35
CA GLY A 98 -5.06 0.72 -27.69
C GLY A 98 -4.97 2.16 -27.17
N MET A 99 -4.24 2.40 -26.07
CA MET A 99 -3.93 3.74 -25.57
C MET A 99 -2.91 4.49 -26.44
N GLY A 100 -2.21 3.80 -27.33
CA GLY A 100 -1.17 4.35 -28.21
C GLY A 100 0.28 4.07 -27.74
N VAL A 101 0.45 3.21 -26.74
CA VAL A 101 1.78 2.73 -26.31
C VAL A 101 2.26 1.64 -27.24
N ILE A 102 3.52 1.71 -27.64
CA ILE A 102 4.16 0.71 -28.49
C ILE A 102 4.87 -0.30 -27.58
N VAL A 103 4.30 -1.51 -27.48
CA VAL A 103 4.93 -2.59 -26.71
C VAL A 103 6.12 -3.15 -27.50
N VAL A 104 7.29 -3.19 -26.87
CA VAL A 104 8.57 -3.61 -27.45
C VAL A 104 9.24 -4.64 -26.53
N SER A 105 10.12 -5.47 -27.11
CA SER A 105 10.96 -6.37 -26.32
C SER A 105 12.03 -5.59 -25.53
N GLU A 106 12.62 -6.24 -24.51
CA GLU A 106 13.73 -5.67 -23.74
C GLU A 106 14.93 -5.31 -24.64
N ASP A 107 15.18 -6.11 -25.69
CA ASP A 107 16.28 -5.86 -26.62
C ASP A 107 15.99 -4.67 -27.54
N GLU A 108 14.77 -4.54 -28.05
CA GLU A 108 14.36 -3.37 -28.84
C GLU A 108 14.43 -2.09 -27.99
N ALA A 109 13.97 -2.15 -26.74
CA ALA A 109 14.01 -1.01 -25.82
C ALA A 109 15.43 -0.43 -25.65
N LYS A 110 16.46 -1.28 -25.57
CA LYS A 110 17.87 -0.86 -25.46
C LYS A 110 18.36 -0.06 -26.67
N HIS A 111 17.78 -0.29 -27.85
CA HIS A 111 18.18 0.35 -29.12
C HIS A 111 17.44 1.67 -29.38
N LEU A 112 16.50 2.07 -28.54
CA LEU A 112 15.76 3.35 -28.64
C LEU A 112 16.51 4.49 -27.94
N GLY A 113 17.77 4.71 -28.31
CA GLY A 113 18.69 5.64 -27.63
C GLY A 113 18.27 7.12 -27.63
N ASP A 114 17.48 7.56 -28.63
CA ASP A 114 16.96 8.93 -28.69
C ASP A 114 15.79 9.17 -27.74
N ALA A 115 15.13 8.12 -27.27
CA ALA A 115 14.06 8.21 -26.31
C ALA A 115 14.57 8.30 -24.87
N ARG A 116 13.80 8.93 -23.99
CA ARG A 116 14.11 8.98 -22.55
C ARG A 116 13.85 7.64 -21.92
N GLN A 117 14.89 6.97 -21.46
CA GLN A 117 14.79 5.72 -20.71
C GLN A 117 14.27 6.01 -19.29
N ILE A 118 13.21 5.28 -18.89
CA ILE A 118 12.59 5.39 -17.56
C ILE A 118 12.38 3.97 -17.04
N GLU A 119 13.12 3.58 -16.04
CA GLU A 119 12.94 2.32 -15.34
C GLU A 119 11.77 2.43 -14.36
N MET A 120 10.86 1.46 -14.42
CA MET A 120 9.68 1.32 -13.60
C MET A 120 9.96 0.28 -12.52
N ALA A 121 9.92 0.70 -11.27
CA ALA A 121 10.01 -0.18 -10.10
C ALA A 121 9.43 0.55 -8.89
N ASP A 122 8.62 -0.12 -8.07
CA ASP A 122 8.08 0.48 -6.83
C ASP A 122 9.15 0.61 -5.73
N LEU A 123 10.22 -0.17 -5.81
CA LEU A 123 11.34 -0.14 -4.86
C LEU A 123 12.66 0.06 -5.59
N ASP A 124 13.43 1.05 -5.15
CA ASP A 124 14.82 1.30 -5.54
C ASP A 124 15.72 1.23 -4.28
N LEU A 125 16.20 0.02 -3.96
CA LEU A 125 17.07 -0.21 -2.80
C LEU A 125 18.37 0.58 -2.90
N ASP A 126 18.90 0.78 -4.11
CA ASP A 126 20.13 1.53 -4.30
C ASP A 126 19.94 3.03 -4.01
N ALA A 127 18.78 3.59 -4.34
CA ALA A 127 18.45 4.95 -3.95
C ALA A 127 18.34 5.09 -2.42
N ILE A 128 17.71 4.14 -1.75
CA ILE A 128 17.61 4.10 -0.28
C ILE A 128 19.01 4.02 0.34
N ARG A 129 19.85 3.09 -0.14
CA ARG A 129 21.22 2.91 0.33
C ARG A 129 22.06 4.19 0.14
N ARG A 130 21.97 4.83 -1.03
CA ARG A 130 22.66 6.11 -1.30
C ARG A 130 22.19 7.22 -0.36
N ALA A 131 20.88 7.30 -0.08
CA ALA A 131 20.34 8.30 0.85
C ALA A 131 20.89 8.09 2.27
N LEU A 132 20.92 6.86 2.77
CA LEU A 132 21.47 6.52 4.07
C LEU A 132 22.98 6.74 4.13
N ALA A 133 23.72 6.35 3.09
CA ALA A 133 25.17 6.51 3.00
C ALA A 133 25.60 7.98 3.00
N ALA A 134 24.77 8.91 2.49
CA ALA A 134 25.03 10.35 2.57
C ALA A 134 25.12 10.87 4.02
N PHE A 135 24.60 10.13 4.98
CA PHE A 135 24.67 10.39 6.42
C PHE A 135 25.57 9.39 7.17
N GLU A 136 26.44 8.66 6.45
CA GLU A 136 27.34 7.63 6.99
C GLU A 136 26.60 6.51 7.75
N VAL A 137 25.34 6.26 7.37
CA VAL A 137 24.53 5.19 7.98
C VAL A 137 24.77 3.89 7.24
N ASN A 138 25.10 2.83 7.97
CA ASN A 138 25.08 1.46 7.44
C ASN A 138 23.63 1.08 7.05
N SER A 139 23.42 0.67 5.81
CA SER A 139 22.12 0.32 5.25
C SER A 139 21.84 -1.18 5.25
N ASP A 140 22.68 -2.02 5.90
CA ASP A 140 22.46 -3.46 6.02
C ASP A 140 21.21 -3.72 6.87
N PHE A 141 20.46 -4.76 6.49
CA PHE A 141 19.26 -5.22 7.19
C PHE A 141 19.20 -6.75 7.17
N ASP A 142 18.59 -7.31 8.21
CA ASP A 142 18.41 -8.76 8.40
C ASP A 142 17.10 -9.25 7.77
N GLY A 143 16.17 -8.35 7.47
CA GLY A 143 14.87 -8.67 6.89
C GLY A 143 14.25 -7.50 6.16
N LEU A 144 13.31 -7.81 5.25
CA LEU A 144 12.63 -6.87 4.38
C LEU A 144 11.11 -7.01 4.53
N ALA A 145 10.43 -5.91 4.78
CA ALA A 145 8.98 -5.88 4.92
C ALA A 145 8.39 -4.85 3.96
N LEU A 146 7.58 -5.29 3.00
CA LEU A 146 7.13 -4.49 1.86
C LEU A 146 5.61 -4.40 1.80
N ALA A 147 5.10 -3.20 1.49
CA ALA A 147 3.69 -3.00 1.20
C ALA A 147 3.49 -2.23 -0.10
N CYS A 148 2.43 -2.59 -0.79
CA CYS A 148 1.77 -1.78 -1.80
C CYS A 148 0.28 -2.15 -1.85
N LEU A 149 -0.55 -1.26 -2.42
CA LEU A 149 -1.93 -1.60 -2.76
C LEU A 149 -1.93 -2.23 -4.15
N ASP A 150 -2.40 -3.47 -4.25
CA ASP A 150 -2.49 -4.22 -5.50
C ASP A 150 -3.95 -4.56 -5.82
N HIS A 151 -4.46 -4.12 -6.98
CA HIS A 151 -5.81 -4.49 -7.41
C HIS A 151 -5.90 -5.95 -7.86
N GLY A 152 -4.76 -6.53 -8.23
CA GLY A 152 -4.67 -7.83 -8.87
C GLY A 152 -5.02 -7.75 -10.36
N ALA A 153 -4.49 -8.70 -11.12
CA ALA A 153 -4.81 -8.87 -12.56
C ALA A 153 -6.20 -9.49 -12.70
N ALA A 154 -7.21 -8.65 -12.91
CA ALA A 154 -8.58 -9.10 -13.13
C ALA A 154 -8.70 -9.82 -14.48
N PRO A 155 -9.57 -10.84 -14.60
CA PRO A 155 -9.91 -11.43 -15.91
C PRO A 155 -10.46 -10.37 -16.88
N ALA A 156 -10.18 -10.54 -18.19
CA ALA A 156 -10.65 -9.62 -19.21
C ALA A 156 -12.17 -9.36 -19.11
N GLY A 157 -12.54 -8.08 -19.12
CA GLY A 157 -13.93 -7.64 -18.98
C GLY A 157 -14.50 -7.69 -17.56
N TYR A 158 -13.71 -8.09 -16.55
CA TYR A 158 -14.11 -8.02 -15.14
C TYR A 158 -13.63 -6.71 -14.51
N SER A 159 -14.38 -6.18 -13.55
CA SER A 159 -14.03 -4.92 -12.88
C SER A 159 -12.86 -5.11 -11.91
N ASP A 160 -11.77 -4.34 -12.09
CA ASP A 160 -10.62 -4.34 -11.17
C ASP A 160 -11.02 -4.01 -9.73
N ARG A 161 -11.99 -3.09 -9.55
CA ARG A 161 -12.50 -2.73 -8.23
C ARG A 161 -13.19 -3.91 -7.54
N LEU A 162 -14.02 -4.64 -8.27
CA LEU A 162 -14.69 -5.84 -7.73
C LEU A 162 -13.67 -6.94 -7.48
N PHE A 163 -12.73 -7.17 -8.40
CA PHE A 163 -11.69 -8.20 -8.25
C PHE A 163 -10.82 -7.95 -7.03
N ARG A 164 -10.38 -6.69 -6.85
CA ARG A 164 -9.68 -6.22 -5.67
C ARG A 164 -10.47 -6.52 -4.39
N PHE A 165 -11.74 -6.15 -4.38
CA PHE A 165 -12.56 -6.29 -3.18
C PHE A 165 -12.88 -7.77 -2.87
N GLU A 166 -13.05 -8.59 -3.90
CA GLU A 166 -13.18 -10.05 -3.73
C GLU A 166 -11.91 -10.68 -3.13
N HIS A 167 -10.72 -10.15 -3.48
CA HIS A 167 -9.49 -10.60 -2.82
C HIS A 167 -9.54 -10.31 -1.32
N LEU A 168 -9.88 -9.08 -0.91
CA LEU A 168 -10.00 -8.71 0.50
C LEU A 168 -11.00 -9.62 1.22
N ARG A 169 -12.17 -9.83 0.61
CA ARG A 169 -13.20 -10.72 1.15
C ARG A 169 -12.69 -12.15 1.34
N ARG A 170 -12.07 -12.75 0.33
CA ARG A 170 -11.54 -14.13 0.39
C ARG A 170 -10.50 -14.31 1.49
N VAL A 171 -9.65 -13.31 1.72
CA VAL A 171 -8.66 -13.37 2.81
C VAL A 171 -9.36 -13.44 4.15
N VAL A 172 -10.32 -12.54 4.41
CA VAL A 172 -11.06 -12.50 5.67
C VAL A 172 -11.96 -13.73 5.84
N GLU A 173 -12.57 -14.25 4.76
CA GLU A 173 -13.37 -15.49 4.80
C GLU A 173 -12.51 -16.71 5.18
N LYS A 174 -11.27 -16.77 4.71
CA LYS A 174 -10.36 -17.89 4.99
C LYS A 174 -9.81 -17.83 6.41
N GLU A 175 -9.40 -16.66 6.85
CA GLU A 175 -8.84 -16.42 8.17
C GLU A 175 -9.18 -15.00 8.58
N ASN A 176 -10.08 -14.86 9.57
CA ASN A 176 -10.61 -13.56 9.97
C ASN A 176 -9.65 -12.84 10.91
N ASP A 177 -8.50 -12.44 10.38
CA ASP A 177 -7.46 -11.68 11.05
C ASP A 177 -6.76 -10.73 10.07
N LEU A 178 -6.38 -9.53 10.50
CA LEU A 178 -5.60 -8.58 9.68
C LEU A 178 -4.23 -9.17 9.27
N MET A 179 -3.65 -10.06 10.07
CA MET A 179 -2.39 -10.74 9.74
C MET A 179 -2.52 -11.71 8.58
N ALA A 180 -3.73 -12.17 8.23
CA ALA A 180 -3.97 -13.05 7.09
C ALA A 180 -3.63 -12.39 5.74
N PHE A 181 -3.54 -11.05 5.70
CA PHE A 181 -3.09 -10.30 4.54
C PHE A 181 -1.57 -10.27 4.36
N ALA A 182 -0.81 -10.84 5.30
CA ALA A 182 0.64 -10.95 5.22
C ALA A 182 1.05 -12.24 4.50
N TYR A 183 1.91 -12.12 3.50
CA TYR A 183 2.40 -13.23 2.69
C TYR A 183 3.91 -13.36 2.77
N LEU A 184 4.42 -14.58 2.82
CA LEU A 184 5.79 -14.87 2.41
C LEU A 184 5.89 -14.72 0.88
N PRO A 185 7.06 -14.43 0.31
CA PRO A 185 7.20 -14.21 -1.15
C PRO A 185 6.61 -15.33 -2.01
N GLU A 186 6.78 -16.59 -1.59
CA GLU A 186 6.26 -17.79 -2.27
C GLU A 186 4.74 -17.96 -2.16
N ASP A 187 4.12 -17.36 -1.15
CA ASP A 187 2.68 -17.48 -0.87
C ASP A 187 1.86 -16.37 -1.54
N VAL A 188 2.51 -15.35 -2.11
CA VAL A 188 1.80 -14.23 -2.77
C VAL A 188 0.99 -14.76 -3.97
N PRO A 189 -0.33 -14.57 -3.98
CA PRO A 189 -1.19 -15.03 -5.08
C PRO A 189 -0.68 -14.59 -6.45
N PRO A 190 -0.71 -15.45 -7.48
CA PRO A 190 -0.18 -15.12 -8.82
C PRO A 190 -0.81 -13.88 -9.45
N TYR A 191 -2.07 -13.62 -9.15
CA TYR A 191 -2.80 -12.45 -9.66
C TYR A 191 -2.44 -11.15 -8.97
N LEU A 192 -1.74 -11.15 -7.84
CA LEU A 192 -1.18 -9.94 -7.24
C LEU A 192 0.13 -9.58 -7.95
N THR A 193 0.00 -9.06 -9.15
CA THR A 193 1.11 -8.84 -10.10
C THR A 193 2.06 -7.77 -9.63
N ARG A 194 1.55 -6.68 -9.07
CA ARG A 194 2.33 -5.58 -8.51
C ARG A 194 3.10 -6.00 -7.24
N ALA A 195 2.45 -6.74 -6.34
CA ALA A 195 3.08 -7.27 -5.13
C ALA A 195 4.28 -8.17 -5.47
N ARG A 196 4.09 -9.07 -6.45
CA ARG A 196 5.16 -9.94 -6.95
C ARG A 196 6.29 -9.16 -7.63
N ALA A 197 5.95 -8.13 -8.40
CA ALA A 197 6.93 -7.24 -9.02
C ALA A 197 7.74 -6.45 -7.97
N LEU A 198 7.07 -5.95 -6.92
CA LEU A 198 7.70 -5.26 -5.79
C LEU A 198 8.72 -6.17 -5.09
N LEU A 199 8.34 -7.40 -4.73
CA LEU A 199 9.23 -8.39 -4.13
C LEU A 199 10.40 -8.76 -5.06
N LYS A 200 10.12 -8.95 -6.35
CA LYS A 200 11.17 -9.25 -7.36
C LYS A 200 12.16 -8.09 -7.49
N SER A 201 11.70 -6.85 -7.47
CA SER A 201 12.55 -5.66 -7.61
C SER A 201 13.47 -5.43 -6.40
N ALA A 202 13.16 -6.05 -5.25
CA ALA A 202 14.02 -5.99 -4.07
C ALA A 202 15.40 -6.61 -4.31
N GLY A 203 15.50 -7.65 -5.15
CA GLY A 203 16.80 -8.26 -5.52
C GLY A 203 17.64 -8.70 -4.31
N SER A 204 17.01 -9.09 -3.20
CA SER A 204 17.63 -9.41 -1.93
C SER A 204 17.29 -10.84 -1.53
N ASP A 205 18.28 -11.57 -0.99
CA ASP A 205 18.08 -12.91 -0.41
C ASP A 205 17.64 -12.85 1.06
N ALA A 206 17.49 -11.64 1.63
CA ALA A 206 17.01 -11.48 3.01
C ALA A 206 15.57 -12.01 3.15
N PRO A 207 15.23 -12.59 4.32
CA PRO A 207 13.86 -12.93 4.65
C PRO A 207 12.91 -11.77 4.37
N ALA A 208 11.81 -12.01 3.64
CA ALA A 208 10.92 -10.94 3.23
C ALA A 208 9.45 -11.25 3.53
N VAL A 209 8.67 -10.22 3.83
CA VAL A 209 7.21 -10.29 3.95
C VAL A 209 6.57 -9.23 3.07
N PHE A 210 5.44 -9.60 2.46
CA PHE A 210 4.55 -8.67 1.80
C PHE A 210 3.26 -8.51 2.59
N LEU A 211 2.75 -7.29 2.67
CA LEU A 211 1.44 -6.98 3.26
C LEU A 211 0.77 -5.89 2.41
N ASP A 212 -0.55 -6.00 2.20
CA ASP A 212 -1.30 -4.92 1.56
C ASP A 212 -1.26 -3.63 2.39
N THR A 213 -1.07 -2.47 1.74
CA THR A 213 -0.93 -1.15 2.40
C THR A 213 -2.04 -0.85 3.41
N ALA A 214 -3.30 -1.21 3.11
CA ALA A 214 -4.41 -0.82 3.99
C ALA A 214 -4.47 -1.66 5.28
N PRO A 215 -4.36 -3.00 5.26
CA PRO A 215 -4.12 -3.79 6.46
C PRO A 215 -2.84 -3.38 7.20
N ALA A 216 -1.75 -3.05 6.48
CA ALA A 216 -0.52 -2.57 7.10
C ALA A 216 -0.75 -1.28 7.91
N ALA A 217 -1.44 -0.30 7.32
CA ALA A 217 -1.78 0.94 8.01
C ALA A 217 -2.70 0.70 9.23
N ALA A 218 -3.66 -0.23 9.13
CA ALA A 218 -4.54 -0.59 10.25
C ALA A 218 -3.76 -1.26 11.39
N LEU A 219 -2.91 -2.25 11.09
CA LEU A 219 -2.04 -2.90 12.07
C LEU A 219 -1.08 -1.93 12.75
N GLY A 220 -0.57 -0.95 12.00
CA GLY A 220 0.23 0.12 12.56
C GLY A 220 -0.57 1.04 13.48
N ALA A 221 -1.77 1.45 13.07
CA ALA A 221 -2.65 2.29 13.90
C ALA A 221 -3.02 1.61 15.23
N LEU A 222 -3.16 0.27 15.24
CA LEU A 222 -3.39 -0.51 16.47
C LEU A 222 -2.20 -0.46 17.45
N GLN A 223 -1.04 0.06 17.06
CA GLN A 223 0.10 0.26 17.97
C GLN A 223 0.06 1.63 18.67
N ASP A 224 -0.87 2.51 18.31
CA ASP A 224 -1.14 3.70 19.11
C ASP A 224 -1.79 3.27 20.43
N PRO A 225 -1.27 3.69 21.60
CA PRO A 225 -1.75 3.22 22.89
C PRO A 225 -3.25 3.45 23.14
N LEU A 226 -3.82 4.56 22.63
CA LEU A 226 -5.25 4.85 22.79
C LEU A 226 -6.10 3.94 21.92
N VAL A 227 -5.64 3.62 20.71
CA VAL A 227 -6.31 2.69 19.79
C VAL A 227 -6.24 1.27 20.34
N ALA A 228 -5.05 0.85 20.81
CA ALA A 228 -4.82 -0.47 21.39
C ALA A 228 -5.64 -0.73 22.67
N ALA A 229 -5.90 0.31 23.47
CA ALA A 229 -6.67 0.19 24.72
C ALA A 229 -8.18 0.02 24.51
N ALA A 230 -8.71 0.34 23.34
CA ALA A 230 -10.12 0.22 23.05
C ALA A 230 -10.50 -1.25 22.79
N GLU A 231 -11.65 -1.69 23.30
CA GLU A 231 -12.15 -3.05 23.06
C GLU A 231 -12.53 -3.27 21.60
N ARG A 232 -13.14 -2.25 20.96
CA ARG A 232 -13.53 -2.26 19.54
C ARG A 232 -13.06 -0.98 18.87
N GLN A 233 -12.60 -1.09 17.65
CA GLN A 233 -12.07 0.00 16.86
C GLN A 233 -12.77 0.10 15.50
N ALA A 234 -13.00 1.34 15.04
CA ALA A 234 -13.20 1.63 13.63
C ALA A 234 -11.93 2.33 13.14
N VAL A 235 -11.06 1.59 12.45
CA VAL A 235 -9.78 2.11 11.96
C VAL A 235 -9.92 2.49 10.49
N LEU A 236 -9.70 3.77 10.19
CA LEU A 236 -9.77 4.33 8.87
C LEU A 236 -8.37 4.67 8.38
N ASN A 237 -7.99 4.14 7.21
CA ASN A 237 -6.82 4.61 6.47
C ASN A 237 -7.30 5.49 5.31
N LEU A 238 -7.12 6.82 5.43
CA LEU A 238 -7.38 7.77 4.35
C LEU A 238 -6.10 8.02 3.55
N GLY A 239 -5.85 7.13 2.58
CA GLY A 239 -4.72 7.22 1.68
C GLY A 239 -4.88 8.29 0.61
N ASN A 240 -3.84 8.50 -0.22
CA ASN A 240 -3.91 9.47 -1.33
C ASN A 240 -4.90 9.05 -2.43
N SER A 241 -5.08 7.77 -2.68
CA SER A 241 -5.99 7.23 -3.70
C SER A 241 -7.16 6.45 -3.12
N HIS A 242 -6.91 5.61 -2.12
CA HIS A 242 -7.90 4.71 -1.53
C HIS A 242 -8.13 5.00 -0.05
N THR A 243 -9.38 4.85 0.36
CA THR A 243 -9.83 4.85 1.75
C THR A 243 -10.31 3.45 2.10
N LEU A 244 -9.70 2.82 3.09
CA LEU A 244 -10.21 1.62 3.72
C LEU A 244 -10.60 1.91 5.16
N ALA A 245 -11.74 1.33 5.58
CA ALA A 245 -12.14 1.29 6.97
C ALA A 245 -12.37 -0.14 7.40
N PHE A 246 -11.87 -0.45 8.59
CA PHE A 246 -12.07 -1.72 9.26
C PHE A 246 -12.82 -1.50 10.58
N HIS A 247 -13.85 -2.29 10.83
CA HIS A 247 -14.43 -2.45 12.17
C HIS A 247 -13.79 -3.67 12.81
N LEU A 248 -13.09 -3.48 13.92
CA LEU A 248 -12.16 -4.45 14.50
C LEU A 248 -12.42 -4.72 15.99
N ARG A 249 -11.92 -5.86 16.44
CA ARG A 249 -11.58 -6.15 17.83
C ARG A 249 -10.14 -6.70 17.86
N GLY A 250 -9.17 -5.85 18.24
CA GLY A 250 -7.78 -6.17 17.99
C GLY A 250 -7.52 -6.39 16.50
N THR A 251 -7.01 -7.56 16.09
CA THR A 251 -6.80 -7.91 14.68
C THR A 251 -7.99 -8.60 14.01
N TYR A 252 -9.01 -9.02 14.80
CA TYR A 252 -10.21 -9.65 14.29
C TYR A 252 -11.10 -8.65 13.54
N VAL A 253 -11.55 -9.01 12.33
CA VAL A 253 -12.33 -8.14 11.43
C VAL A 253 -13.84 -8.47 11.56
N TYR A 254 -14.64 -7.51 11.99
CA TYR A 254 -16.10 -7.60 11.90
C TYR A 254 -16.59 -7.24 10.50
N SER A 255 -16.10 -6.14 9.98
CA SER A 255 -16.48 -5.63 8.66
C SER A 255 -15.40 -4.70 8.10
N LEU A 256 -15.44 -4.49 6.79
CA LEU A 256 -14.57 -3.55 6.09
C LEU A 256 -15.28 -2.94 4.88
N PHE A 257 -14.89 -1.74 4.49
CA PHE A 257 -15.19 -1.17 3.16
C PHE A 257 -13.96 -0.56 2.53
N GLU A 258 -13.95 -0.49 1.19
CA GLU A 258 -12.93 0.23 0.41
C GLU A 258 -13.58 1.17 -0.60
N HIS A 259 -13.02 2.39 -0.72
CA HIS A 259 -13.49 3.42 -1.63
C HIS A 259 -12.32 4.29 -2.14
N HIS A 260 -12.55 5.07 -3.21
CA HIS A 260 -11.58 6.07 -3.66
C HIS A 260 -11.64 7.34 -2.80
N THR A 261 -10.51 7.73 -2.19
CA THR A 261 -10.41 8.91 -1.31
C THR A 261 -10.82 10.22 -1.98
N GLY A 262 -10.46 10.37 -3.27
CA GLY A 262 -10.74 11.58 -4.04
C GLY A 262 -12.22 11.83 -4.31
N LEU A 263 -13.05 10.81 -4.23
CA LEU A 263 -14.49 10.88 -4.48
C LEU A 263 -15.32 11.10 -3.20
N LEU A 264 -14.68 11.03 -2.03
CA LEU A 264 -15.37 11.15 -0.74
C LEU A 264 -15.22 12.56 -0.16
N SER A 265 -16.32 13.18 0.20
CA SER A 265 -16.35 14.30 1.13
C SER A 265 -16.15 13.82 2.57
N ARG A 266 -16.06 14.74 3.54
CA ARG A 266 -16.03 14.37 4.96
C ARG A 266 -17.33 13.67 5.36
N GLU A 267 -18.44 14.22 4.95
CA GLU A 267 -19.79 13.72 5.22
C GLU A 267 -20.00 12.30 4.68
N ASP A 268 -19.42 12.00 3.50
CA ASP A 268 -19.46 10.64 2.93
C ASP A 268 -18.65 9.67 3.79
N VAL A 269 -17.43 10.03 4.20
CA VAL A 269 -16.60 9.17 5.07
C VAL A 269 -17.30 8.92 6.40
N GLU A 270 -17.91 9.94 6.99
CA GLU A 270 -18.69 9.82 8.22
C GLU A 270 -19.85 8.86 8.06
N SER A 271 -20.69 9.06 7.03
CA SER A 271 -21.87 8.21 6.76
C SER A 271 -21.47 6.75 6.46
N LEU A 272 -20.46 6.54 5.62
CA LEU A 272 -19.97 5.21 5.29
C LEU A 272 -19.45 4.47 6.55
N THR A 273 -18.73 5.19 7.43
CA THR A 273 -18.19 4.61 8.66
C THR A 273 -19.28 4.25 9.65
N GLU A 274 -20.23 5.15 9.90
CA GLU A 274 -21.38 4.91 10.78
C GLU A 274 -22.21 3.70 10.31
N ARG A 275 -22.47 3.64 9.01
CA ARG A 275 -23.24 2.56 8.38
C ARG A 275 -22.48 1.24 8.32
N LEU A 276 -21.15 1.26 8.17
CA LEU A 276 -20.30 0.08 8.30
C LEU A 276 -20.43 -0.53 9.70
N VAL A 277 -20.29 0.32 10.73
CA VAL A 277 -20.41 -0.09 12.13
C VAL A 277 -21.81 -0.62 12.46
N ALA A 278 -22.85 0.04 11.93
CA ALA A 278 -24.24 -0.37 12.11
C ALA A 278 -24.65 -1.60 11.29
N GLY A 279 -23.82 -2.08 10.36
CA GLY A 279 -24.14 -3.21 9.49
C GLY A 279 -25.21 -2.90 8.42
N THR A 280 -25.35 -1.64 8.02
CA THR A 280 -26.41 -1.18 7.09
C THR A 280 -25.89 -0.71 5.73
N LEU A 281 -24.57 -0.70 5.53
CA LEU A 281 -23.98 -0.36 4.26
C LEU A 281 -24.06 -1.55 3.30
N THR A 282 -24.46 -1.33 2.04
CA THR A 282 -24.59 -2.42 1.05
C THR A 282 -23.50 -2.38 0.00
N GLN A 283 -23.19 -3.54 -0.58
CA GLN A 283 -22.21 -3.68 -1.68
C GLN A 283 -22.62 -2.83 -2.89
N GLU A 284 -23.90 -2.83 -3.24
CA GLU A 284 -24.46 -2.12 -4.37
C GLU A 284 -24.27 -0.61 -4.23
N GLU A 285 -24.50 -0.06 -3.04
CA GLU A 285 -24.34 1.37 -2.76
C GLU A 285 -22.88 1.81 -2.87
N VAL A 286 -21.95 1.05 -2.26
CA VAL A 286 -20.52 1.37 -2.32
C VAL A 286 -20.02 1.31 -3.76
N PHE A 287 -20.40 0.26 -4.50
CA PHE A 287 -19.97 0.07 -5.88
C PHE A 287 -20.57 1.12 -6.83
N ALA A 288 -21.86 1.46 -6.67
CA ALA A 288 -22.53 2.51 -7.45
C ALA A 288 -21.93 3.91 -7.18
N GLY A 289 -21.42 4.14 -5.95
CA GLY A 289 -20.66 5.34 -5.58
C GLY A 289 -19.22 5.36 -6.10
N ASN A 290 -18.84 4.43 -6.99
CA ASN A 290 -17.48 4.20 -7.47
C ASN A 290 -16.49 3.73 -6.38
N GLY A 291 -16.98 3.15 -5.29
CA GLY A 291 -16.16 2.39 -4.35
C GLY A 291 -15.87 0.97 -4.86
N HIS A 292 -15.16 0.20 -4.04
CA HIS A 292 -14.80 -1.19 -4.34
C HIS A 292 -15.83 -2.14 -3.74
N GLY A 293 -16.19 -1.94 -2.48
CA GLY A 293 -17.19 -2.76 -1.82
C GLY A 293 -17.23 -2.63 -0.31
N VAL A 294 -18.14 -3.41 0.29
CA VAL A 294 -18.28 -3.63 1.72
C VAL A 294 -18.42 -5.12 2.00
N TYR A 295 -17.84 -5.57 3.10
CA TYR A 295 -17.96 -6.97 3.55
C TYR A 295 -18.16 -7.03 5.05
N TYR A 296 -19.05 -7.91 5.48
CA TYR A 296 -19.34 -8.23 6.87
C TYR A 296 -18.96 -9.68 7.13
N ALA A 297 -17.85 -9.89 7.84
CA ALA A 297 -17.40 -11.23 8.22
C ALA A 297 -18.29 -11.85 9.29
N THR A 298 -18.82 -11.00 10.18
CA THR A 298 -19.78 -11.37 11.21
C THR A 298 -20.80 -10.25 11.38
N PRO A 299 -21.99 -10.53 11.93
CA PRO A 299 -22.94 -9.49 12.30
C PRO A 299 -22.27 -8.42 13.17
N ALA A 300 -22.65 -7.17 12.94
CA ALA A 300 -22.15 -6.06 13.75
C ALA A 300 -22.46 -6.34 15.24
N PRO A 301 -21.46 -6.28 16.14
CA PRO A 301 -21.70 -6.48 17.55
C PRO A 301 -22.56 -5.32 18.10
N GLY A 302 -23.57 -5.65 18.88
CA GLY A 302 -24.33 -4.65 19.64
C GLY A 302 -23.48 -3.99 20.74
N GLY A 303 -23.99 -2.92 21.34
CA GLY A 303 -23.35 -2.20 22.46
C GLY A 303 -22.82 -0.83 22.04
N ASP A 304 -21.85 -0.29 22.79
CA ASP A 304 -21.31 1.05 22.59
C ASP A 304 -20.62 1.22 21.22
N ASP A 305 -20.56 2.44 20.72
CA ASP A 305 -19.86 2.76 19.48
C ASP A 305 -18.35 2.40 19.59
N PRO A 306 -17.72 1.89 18.51
CA PRO A 306 -16.30 1.60 18.52
C PRO A 306 -15.48 2.89 18.63
N PHE A 307 -14.28 2.78 19.18
CA PHE A 307 -13.29 3.86 19.15
C PHE A 307 -12.86 4.14 17.71
N VAL A 308 -13.14 5.34 17.22
CA VAL A 308 -12.78 5.71 15.85
C VAL A 308 -11.34 6.21 15.81
N ALA A 309 -10.49 5.55 15.05
CA ALA A 309 -9.11 5.95 14.78
C ALA A 309 -8.90 6.23 13.29
N VAL A 310 -8.11 7.25 12.96
CA VAL A 310 -7.80 7.59 11.57
C VAL A 310 -6.30 7.73 11.37
N THR A 311 -5.80 7.17 10.28
CA THR A 311 -4.43 7.31 9.78
C THR A 311 -4.43 7.68 8.31
N GLY A 312 -3.25 7.84 7.73
CA GLY A 312 -3.06 8.16 6.32
C GLY A 312 -2.94 9.65 6.01
N PRO A 313 -2.35 9.99 4.85
CA PRO A 313 -2.03 11.37 4.47
C PRO A 313 -3.25 12.28 4.31
N GLN A 314 -4.43 11.72 3.98
CA GLN A 314 -5.68 12.48 3.81
C GLN A 314 -6.56 12.53 5.07
N ARG A 315 -6.06 12.04 6.22
CA ARG A 315 -6.79 12.02 7.51
C ARG A 315 -7.36 13.38 7.91
N GLY A 316 -6.72 14.47 7.46
CA GLY A 316 -7.19 15.84 7.70
C GLY A 316 -8.61 16.11 7.20
N LYS A 317 -9.15 15.32 6.26
CA LYS A 317 -10.56 15.37 5.86
C LYS A 317 -11.52 15.20 7.03
N LEU A 318 -11.13 14.45 8.06
CA LEU A 318 -11.93 14.23 9.27
C LEU A 318 -11.66 15.23 10.41
N ALA A 319 -10.92 16.30 10.17
CA ALA A 319 -10.78 17.36 11.14
C ALA A 319 -12.16 18.02 11.44
N GLY A 320 -12.55 18.03 12.71
CA GLY A 320 -13.87 18.51 13.13
C GLY A 320 -15.05 17.61 12.77
N SER A 321 -14.78 16.34 12.41
CA SER A 321 -15.80 15.34 12.12
C SER A 321 -16.67 15.01 13.35
N ARG A 322 -17.96 14.71 13.10
CA ARG A 322 -18.88 14.22 14.14
C ARG A 322 -18.49 12.85 14.70
N LEU A 323 -17.68 12.07 13.95
CA LEU A 323 -17.11 10.81 14.45
C LEU A 323 -16.11 11.00 15.59
N ARG A 324 -15.61 12.24 15.80
CA ARG A 324 -14.57 12.58 16.80
C ARG A 324 -13.37 11.62 16.77
N PRO A 325 -12.76 11.38 15.59
CA PRO A 325 -11.74 10.38 15.45
C PRO A 325 -10.47 10.77 16.23
N HIS A 326 -9.83 9.75 16.81
CA HIS A 326 -8.45 9.85 17.25
C HIS A 326 -7.52 9.79 16.03
N PHE A 327 -6.61 10.77 15.91
CA PHE A 327 -5.59 10.80 14.85
C PHE A 327 -4.41 9.94 15.32
N ALA A 328 -4.40 8.68 14.90
CA ALA A 328 -3.39 7.72 15.33
C ALA A 328 -1.97 8.13 14.94
N VAL A 329 -1.05 8.02 15.88
CA VAL A 329 0.37 8.36 15.72
C VAL A 329 1.25 7.27 16.37
N PRO A 330 1.23 6.03 15.84
CA PRO A 330 1.98 4.93 16.41
C PRO A 330 3.47 5.31 16.49
N HIS A 331 4.07 5.10 17.66
CA HIS A 331 5.48 5.46 17.94
C HIS A 331 5.81 6.91 17.51
N GLY A 332 4.85 7.84 17.68
CA GLY A 332 5.02 9.27 17.41
C GLY A 332 5.00 9.65 15.92
N ASP A 333 4.72 8.72 14.99
CA ASP A 333 4.76 9.01 13.55
C ASP A 333 3.61 8.35 12.76
N MET A 334 2.69 9.17 12.30
CA MET A 334 1.54 8.73 11.50
C MET A 334 1.93 8.23 10.11
N MET A 335 2.90 8.87 9.45
CA MET A 335 3.28 8.48 8.07
C MET A 335 3.83 7.07 8.02
N LEU A 336 4.43 6.61 9.11
CA LEU A 336 5.00 5.28 9.21
C LEU A 336 4.04 4.22 9.77
N SER A 337 2.74 4.51 9.86
CA SER A 337 1.75 3.51 10.32
C SER A 337 1.85 2.21 9.50
N GLY A 338 1.95 2.30 8.16
CA GLY A 338 2.15 1.13 7.31
C GLY A 338 3.42 0.35 7.65
N CYS A 339 4.54 1.07 7.85
CA CYS A 339 5.82 0.45 8.21
C CYS A 339 5.76 -0.27 9.56
N PHE A 340 5.13 0.32 10.57
CA PHE A 340 4.96 -0.35 11.87
C PHE A 340 4.05 -1.58 11.77
N GLY A 341 3.00 -1.54 10.94
CA GLY A 341 2.20 -2.72 10.64
C GLY A 341 2.99 -3.81 9.92
N LEU A 342 3.89 -3.44 9.01
CA LEU A 342 4.82 -4.35 8.35
C LEU A 342 5.78 -5.05 9.32
N LEU A 343 6.27 -4.36 10.36
CA LEU A 343 7.09 -4.98 11.39
C LEU A 343 6.31 -6.05 12.16
N ARG A 344 5.03 -5.80 12.49
CA ARG A 344 4.15 -6.79 13.11
C ARG A 344 3.94 -8.01 12.20
N ALA A 345 3.70 -7.77 10.91
CA ALA A 345 3.57 -8.85 9.94
C ALA A 345 4.85 -9.68 9.80
N PHE A 346 6.01 -9.02 9.78
CA PHE A 346 7.30 -9.70 9.74
C PHE A 346 7.53 -10.56 11.00
N ALA A 347 7.25 -10.01 12.18
CA ALA A 347 7.36 -10.74 13.44
C ALA A 347 6.47 -11.99 13.48
N ALA A 348 5.25 -11.90 12.94
CA ALA A 348 4.32 -13.04 12.88
C ALA A 348 4.77 -14.12 11.89
N LYS A 349 5.32 -13.73 10.72
CA LYS A 349 5.78 -14.69 9.68
C LYS A 349 7.14 -15.30 9.99
N TYR A 350 7.97 -14.66 10.81
CA TYR A 350 9.29 -15.13 11.21
C TYR A 350 9.40 -15.24 12.75
N PRO A 351 8.81 -16.28 13.38
CA PRO A 351 8.74 -16.40 14.85
C PRO A 351 10.10 -16.38 15.55
N SER A 352 11.17 -16.84 14.89
CA SER A 352 12.53 -16.78 15.44
C SER A 352 13.04 -15.35 15.68
N ALA A 353 12.54 -14.39 14.90
CA ALA A 353 12.82 -12.96 15.02
C ALA A 353 11.70 -12.21 15.77
N GLY A 354 10.51 -12.80 15.80
CA GLY A 354 9.29 -12.17 16.26
C GLY A 354 9.36 -11.64 17.68
N GLY A 355 9.91 -12.45 18.62
CA GLY A 355 10.02 -12.05 20.02
C GLY A 355 10.86 -10.79 20.24
N GLU A 356 11.94 -10.62 19.50
CA GLU A 356 12.83 -9.45 19.57
C GLU A 356 12.12 -8.18 19.02
N ILE A 357 11.45 -8.33 17.88
CA ILE A 357 10.72 -7.21 17.25
C ILE A 357 9.55 -6.77 18.14
N GLU A 358 8.74 -7.72 18.62
CA GLU A 358 7.59 -7.44 19.49
C GLU A 358 8.01 -6.75 20.80
N ALA A 359 9.12 -7.23 21.42
CA ALA A 359 9.66 -6.62 22.62
C ALA A 359 10.08 -5.16 22.38
N ALA A 360 10.76 -4.90 21.25
CA ALA A 360 11.19 -3.56 20.87
C ALA A 360 10.00 -2.63 20.56
N LEU A 361 8.92 -3.16 19.96
CA LEU A 361 7.68 -2.40 19.71
C LEU A 361 6.81 -2.20 20.97
N GLY A 362 7.27 -2.61 22.15
CA GLY A 362 6.51 -2.49 23.41
C GLY A 362 5.39 -3.53 23.57
N GLY A 363 5.39 -4.59 22.74
CA GLY A 363 4.48 -5.72 22.87
C GLY A 363 4.84 -6.58 24.07
N LYS A 364 3.83 -7.08 24.81
CA LYS A 364 4.06 -8.15 25.78
C LYS A 364 4.45 -9.39 24.98
N SER A 365 5.63 -9.96 25.26
CA SER A 365 6.03 -11.26 24.70
C SER A 365 4.93 -12.28 24.99
N ALA A 366 4.42 -12.95 23.95
CA ALA A 366 3.48 -14.07 24.08
C ALA A 366 4.12 -15.34 24.69
N ALA A 367 5.35 -15.23 25.21
CA ALA A 367 6.12 -16.32 25.79
C ALA A 367 6.15 -16.29 27.32
N ALA A 368 5.00 -16.09 27.95
CA ALA A 368 4.85 -16.28 29.40
C ALA A 368 3.39 -16.59 29.74
N GLU A 369 2.90 -17.76 29.30
CA GLU A 369 1.83 -18.54 29.94
C GLU A 369 2.01 -20.02 29.58
#